data_9a993853a0a7d9477a2145fbd9a1e53f
#
_entry.id   9a993853a0a7d9477a2145fbd9a1e53f
#
_cell.length_a   1.000
_cell.length_b   1.000
_cell.length_c   1.000
_cell.angle_alpha   90.00
_cell.angle_beta   90.00
_cell.angle_gamma   90.00
#
_symmetry.space_group_name_H-M   'P 1'
#
loop_
_entity.id
_entity.type
_entity.pdbx_description
1 polymer ?
#
loop_
_entity_poly.entity_id
_entity_poly.type
_entity_poly.pdbx_seq_one_letter_code
_entity_poly.pdbx_strand_id
1 'polypeptide(L)'
;MAGRAGLWAVYTFVQGLFGTGLWVLAHECGHQSFSPSKTLNDTVGFICHSALLVPYFSWKISHGKHHKATGNLERDMVFVPSTREKYASFYGKLLHEVHEITEETPIATAFHLVYQQLGGWPAYLLTNVTGHNFHERQSEGRGKGKKNGFGNGVNHFSPSSPLYEAKDAKLIVLSDVGLLMTASLLFWVGKNYGMANLFVWYILPYLWVNHWLGKWFACIARGFGILTIA
;
A
#
# COMPACT_ATOMS: atom_id res chain seq x y z
N MET A 1 29.43 17.37 15.69
CA MET A 1 28.46 17.07 14.60
C MET A 1 27.92 15.62 14.66
N ALA A 2 28.75 14.62 14.85
CA ALA A 2 28.34 13.21 14.89
C ALA A 2 27.25 12.88 15.93
N GLY A 3 27.31 13.43 17.15
CA GLY A 3 26.29 13.20 18.17
C GLY A 3 24.90 13.70 17.81
N ARG A 4 24.78 14.82 17.11
CA ARG A 4 23.47 15.33 16.65
C ARG A 4 22.88 14.43 15.55
N ALA A 5 23.71 13.93 14.62
CA ALA A 5 23.26 13.00 13.59
C ALA A 5 22.77 11.67 14.20
N GLY A 6 23.48 11.16 15.21
CA GLY A 6 23.05 9.98 15.95
C GLY A 6 21.70 10.16 16.66
N LEU A 7 21.47 11.31 17.30
CA LEU A 7 20.18 11.62 17.93
C LEU A 7 19.03 11.68 16.91
N TRP A 8 19.26 12.28 15.74
CA TRP A 8 18.26 12.30 14.69
C TRP A 8 17.98 10.92 14.10
N ALA A 9 18.98 10.07 13.96
CA ALA A 9 18.79 8.68 13.52
C ALA A 9 17.92 7.91 14.52
N VAL A 10 18.19 8.01 15.82
CA VAL A 10 17.38 7.38 16.88
C VAL A 10 15.95 7.96 16.86
N TYR A 11 15.81 9.28 16.76
CA TYR A 11 14.51 9.93 16.69
C TYR A 11 13.66 9.38 15.53
N THR A 12 14.20 9.40 14.30
CA THR A 12 13.44 8.96 13.11
C THR A 12 13.05 7.49 13.19
N PHE A 13 13.94 6.64 13.73
CA PHE A 13 13.68 5.22 13.95
C PHE A 13 12.54 5.01 14.96
N VAL A 14 12.62 5.65 16.14
CA VAL A 14 11.61 5.53 17.19
C VAL A 14 10.25 6.07 16.71
N GLN A 15 10.25 7.23 16.03
CA GLN A 15 9.02 7.78 15.44
C GLN A 15 8.43 6.86 14.36
N GLY A 16 9.28 6.16 13.59
CA GLY A 16 8.84 5.14 12.65
C GLY A 16 8.15 3.96 13.32
N LEU A 17 8.64 3.51 14.47
CA LEU A 17 7.96 2.46 15.26
C LEU A 17 6.59 2.92 15.76
N PHE A 18 6.50 4.15 16.31
CA PHE A 18 5.20 4.72 16.71
C PHE A 18 4.26 4.87 15.51
N GLY A 19 4.75 5.36 14.38
CA GLY A 19 3.98 5.46 13.15
C GLY A 19 3.45 4.10 12.66
N THR A 20 4.27 3.05 12.76
CA THR A 20 3.83 1.67 12.47
C THR A 20 2.74 1.22 13.42
N GLY A 21 2.87 1.52 14.72
CA GLY A 21 1.82 1.25 15.72
C GLY A 21 0.50 1.98 15.40
N LEU A 22 0.58 3.25 14.98
CA LEU A 22 -0.61 4.01 14.54
C LEU A 22 -1.24 3.40 13.28
N TRP A 23 -0.42 2.92 12.35
CA TRP A 23 -0.90 2.24 11.15
C TRP A 23 -1.65 0.96 11.51
N VAL A 24 -1.09 0.13 12.41
CA VAL A 24 -1.73 -1.10 12.89
C VAL A 24 -3.02 -0.79 13.65
N LEU A 25 -3.03 0.24 14.49
CA LEU A 25 -4.24 0.68 15.19
C LEU A 25 -5.35 1.05 14.20
N ALA A 26 -5.02 1.81 13.15
CA ALA A 26 -5.99 2.18 12.11
C ALA A 26 -6.43 0.96 11.27
N HIS A 27 -5.54 -0.02 11.06
CA HIS A 27 -5.87 -1.32 10.46
C HIS A 27 -6.94 -2.04 11.28
N GLU A 28 -6.76 -2.15 12.61
CA GLU A 28 -7.75 -2.75 13.50
C GLU A 28 -9.08 -1.97 13.52
N CYS A 29 -9.01 -0.65 13.44
CA CYS A 29 -10.20 0.18 13.21
C CYS A 29 -10.91 -0.18 11.90
N GLY A 30 -10.16 -0.49 10.85
CA GLY A 30 -10.70 -0.97 9.57
C GLY A 30 -11.48 -2.28 9.72
N HIS A 31 -11.01 -3.18 10.57
CA HIS A 31 -11.68 -4.44 10.92
C HIS A 31 -12.84 -4.26 11.93
N GLN A 32 -13.06 -3.07 12.44
CA GLN A 32 -14.05 -2.77 13.48
C GLN A 32 -13.74 -3.48 14.83
N SER A 33 -12.47 -3.78 15.09
CA SER A 33 -12.00 -4.52 16.27
C SER A 33 -11.52 -3.61 17.41
N PHE A 34 -11.23 -2.33 17.14
CA PHE A 34 -10.74 -1.38 18.14
C PHE A 34 -11.82 -1.00 19.18
N SER A 35 -13.08 -0.88 18.75
CA SER A 35 -14.19 -0.46 19.62
C SER A 35 -15.51 -1.09 19.16
N PRO A 36 -16.49 -1.30 20.10
CA PRO A 36 -17.86 -1.66 19.70
C PRO A 36 -18.57 -0.59 18.85
N SER A 37 -18.12 0.66 18.90
CA SER A 37 -18.70 1.76 18.14
C SER A 37 -18.08 1.84 16.74
N LYS A 38 -18.91 1.62 15.70
CA LYS A 38 -18.51 1.79 14.32
C LYS A 38 -18.00 3.20 14.04
N THR A 39 -18.68 4.22 14.56
CA THR A 39 -18.28 5.62 14.37
C THR A 39 -16.91 5.90 14.95
N LEU A 40 -16.62 5.38 16.16
CA LEU A 40 -15.32 5.56 16.78
C LEU A 40 -14.21 4.88 15.98
N ASN A 41 -14.43 3.63 15.55
CA ASN A 41 -13.48 2.93 14.68
C ASN A 41 -13.21 3.74 13.39
N ASP A 42 -14.26 4.17 12.71
CA ASP A 42 -14.11 4.88 11.44
C ASP A 42 -13.44 6.25 11.63
N THR A 43 -13.71 6.96 12.73
CA THR A 43 -13.08 8.26 13.00
C THR A 43 -11.60 8.10 13.36
N VAL A 44 -11.27 7.21 14.28
CA VAL A 44 -9.87 6.97 14.71
C VAL A 44 -9.05 6.44 13.53
N GLY A 45 -9.59 5.44 12.80
CA GLY A 45 -8.93 4.88 11.64
C GLY A 45 -8.69 5.92 10.54
N PHE A 46 -9.69 6.77 10.26
CA PHE A 46 -9.56 7.85 9.28
C PHE A 46 -8.47 8.86 9.67
N ILE A 47 -8.44 9.31 10.91
CA ILE A 47 -7.43 10.28 11.38
C ILE A 47 -6.02 9.65 11.29
N CYS A 48 -5.82 8.46 11.86
CA CYS A 48 -4.51 7.83 11.92
C CYS A 48 -3.98 7.47 10.52
N HIS A 49 -4.81 6.87 9.66
CA HIS A 49 -4.41 6.54 8.29
C HIS A 49 -4.18 7.77 7.45
N SER A 50 -5.05 8.79 7.50
CA SER A 50 -4.83 10.04 6.76
C SER A 50 -3.53 10.72 7.16
N ALA A 51 -3.21 10.74 8.48
CA ALA A 51 -1.95 11.27 8.98
C ALA A 51 -0.72 10.51 8.45
N LEU A 52 -0.88 9.26 8.04
CA LEU A 52 0.15 8.42 7.41
C LEU A 52 -0.01 8.32 5.88
N LEU A 53 -0.75 9.22 5.25
CA LEU A 53 -1.01 9.26 3.81
C LEU A 53 -1.59 7.95 3.25
N VAL A 54 -2.46 7.31 4.03
CA VAL A 54 -3.22 6.13 3.64
C VAL A 54 -4.69 6.52 3.43
N PRO A 55 -5.30 6.25 2.28
CA PRO A 55 -6.71 6.53 2.03
C PRO A 55 -7.60 5.54 2.80
N TYR A 56 -8.00 5.88 4.02
CA TYR A 56 -8.58 4.95 5.00
C TYR A 56 -9.76 4.13 4.48
N PHE A 57 -10.82 4.78 4.01
CA PHE A 57 -12.00 4.04 3.57
C PHE A 57 -11.75 3.25 2.28
N SER A 58 -10.96 3.80 1.37
CA SER A 58 -10.55 3.11 0.15
C SER A 58 -9.80 1.83 0.50
N TRP A 59 -8.80 1.94 1.35
CA TRP A 59 -8.01 0.81 1.83
C TRP A 59 -8.87 -0.17 2.65
N LYS A 60 -9.68 0.30 3.58
CA LYS A 60 -10.59 -0.52 4.39
C LYS A 60 -11.50 -1.41 3.55
N ILE A 61 -12.08 -0.86 2.48
CA ILE A 61 -13.00 -1.57 1.60
C ILE A 61 -12.24 -2.63 0.80
N SER A 62 -11.13 -2.29 0.15
CA SER A 62 -10.32 -3.23 -0.63
C SER A 62 -9.73 -4.33 0.26
N HIS A 63 -9.20 -3.96 1.41
CA HIS A 63 -8.62 -4.88 2.39
C HIS A 63 -9.67 -5.83 3.00
N GLY A 64 -10.87 -5.33 3.30
CA GLY A 64 -11.98 -6.16 3.74
C GLY A 64 -12.45 -7.16 2.68
N LYS A 65 -12.39 -6.81 1.39
CA LYS A 65 -12.62 -7.74 0.28
C LYS A 65 -11.52 -8.80 0.19
N HIS A 66 -10.26 -8.39 0.36
CA HIS A 66 -9.12 -9.30 0.43
C HIS A 66 -9.30 -10.37 1.51
N HIS A 67 -9.63 -9.98 2.75
CA HIS A 67 -9.84 -10.93 3.84
C HIS A 67 -10.96 -11.95 3.55
N LYS A 68 -12.01 -11.56 2.82
CA LYS A 68 -13.09 -12.45 2.42
C LYS A 68 -12.73 -13.40 1.27
N ALA A 69 -11.67 -13.09 0.53
CA ALA A 69 -11.27 -13.80 -0.67
C ALA A 69 -9.81 -14.27 -0.62
N THR A 70 -9.13 -14.17 0.51
CA THR A 70 -7.72 -14.56 0.67
C THR A 70 -7.49 -15.99 0.17
N GLY A 71 -6.48 -16.15 -0.70
CA GLY A 71 -6.14 -17.43 -1.31
C GLY A 71 -7.03 -17.86 -2.49
N ASN A 72 -8.02 -17.05 -2.86
CA ASN A 72 -8.82 -17.28 -4.05
C ASN A 72 -8.26 -16.48 -5.24
N LEU A 73 -7.70 -17.19 -6.22
CA LEU A 73 -7.05 -16.57 -7.39
C LEU A 73 -8.00 -15.73 -8.26
N GLU A 74 -9.30 -15.98 -8.20
CA GLU A 74 -10.28 -15.27 -9.01
C GLU A 74 -10.93 -14.08 -8.29
N ARG A 75 -11.04 -14.16 -6.97
CA ARG A 75 -11.83 -13.21 -6.16
C ARG A 75 -11.00 -12.24 -5.34
N ASP A 76 -9.73 -12.56 -5.07
CA ASP A 76 -8.85 -11.67 -4.34
C ASP A 76 -8.44 -10.49 -5.21
N MET A 77 -8.88 -9.28 -4.81
CA MET A 77 -8.63 -8.06 -5.56
C MET A 77 -7.30 -7.38 -5.19
N VAL A 78 -6.66 -7.81 -4.10
CA VAL A 78 -5.50 -7.11 -3.52
C VAL A 78 -4.19 -7.86 -3.76
N PHE A 79 -4.21 -9.18 -3.59
CA PHE A 79 -3.01 -9.98 -3.76
C PHE A 79 -3.30 -11.25 -4.54
N VAL A 80 -2.73 -11.34 -5.74
CA VAL A 80 -2.84 -12.50 -6.61
C VAL A 80 -1.45 -12.90 -7.07
N PRO A 81 -0.99 -14.12 -6.77
CA PRO A 81 0.28 -14.61 -7.27
C PRO A 81 0.29 -14.64 -8.79
N SER A 82 1.45 -14.38 -9.39
CA SER A 82 1.59 -14.40 -10.84
C SER A 82 1.41 -15.82 -11.38
N THR A 83 0.60 -15.96 -12.43
CA THR A 83 0.35 -17.25 -13.08
C THR A 83 1.49 -17.64 -14.02
N ARG A 84 1.62 -18.96 -14.31
CA ARG A 84 2.58 -19.46 -15.33
C ARG A 84 2.40 -18.80 -16.70
N GLU A 85 1.18 -18.44 -17.08
CA GLU A 85 0.92 -17.73 -18.34
C GLU A 85 1.54 -16.33 -18.38
N LYS A 86 1.54 -15.62 -17.25
CA LYS A 86 2.25 -14.33 -17.16
C LYS A 86 3.76 -14.51 -17.30
N TYR A 87 4.34 -15.56 -16.69
CA TYR A 87 5.76 -15.88 -16.85
C TYR A 87 6.09 -16.41 -18.27
N ALA A 88 5.15 -17.07 -18.94
CA ALA A 88 5.34 -17.57 -20.29
C ALA A 88 5.34 -16.45 -21.36
N SER A 89 4.87 -15.25 -21.04
CA SER A 89 4.97 -14.08 -21.93
C SER A 89 6.43 -13.68 -22.14
N PHE A 90 6.76 -13.06 -23.30
CA PHE A 90 8.12 -12.61 -23.59
C PHE A 90 8.70 -11.71 -22.46
N TYR A 91 7.91 -10.77 -21.97
CA TYR A 91 8.32 -9.92 -20.86
C TYR A 91 8.44 -10.69 -19.53
N GLY A 92 7.58 -11.67 -19.29
CA GLY A 92 7.64 -12.51 -18.12
C GLY A 92 8.92 -13.35 -18.08
N LYS A 93 9.31 -13.96 -19.20
CA LYS A 93 10.57 -14.71 -19.32
C LYS A 93 11.79 -13.83 -19.11
N LEU A 94 11.85 -12.68 -19.76
CA LEU A 94 12.95 -11.73 -19.59
C LEU A 94 13.08 -11.26 -18.14
N LEU A 95 11.97 -10.92 -17.50
CA LEU A 95 11.96 -10.52 -16.09
C LEU A 95 12.38 -11.66 -15.18
N HIS A 96 11.97 -12.89 -15.47
CA HIS A 96 12.36 -14.08 -14.71
C HIS A 96 13.87 -14.35 -14.85
N GLU A 97 14.41 -14.34 -16.08
CA GLU A 97 15.84 -14.53 -16.32
C GLU A 97 16.69 -13.44 -15.63
N VAL A 98 16.26 -12.16 -15.74
CA VAL A 98 16.93 -11.07 -15.01
C VAL A 98 16.82 -11.27 -13.52
N HIS A 99 15.69 -11.71 -13.00
CA HIS A 99 15.49 -11.98 -11.59
C HIS A 99 16.39 -13.11 -11.09
N GLU A 100 16.43 -14.25 -11.78
CA GLU A 100 17.31 -15.39 -11.43
C GLU A 100 18.80 -14.98 -11.43
N ILE A 101 19.25 -14.22 -12.42
CA ILE A 101 20.64 -13.77 -12.50
C ILE A 101 20.97 -12.75 -11.40
N THR A 102 19.99 -11.98 -10.95
CA THR A 102 20.19 -10.87 -10.01
C THR A 102 19.82 -11.22 -8.56
N GLU A 103 19.05 -12.30 -8.33
CA GLU A 103 18.50 -12.63 -7.01
C GLU A 103 19.59 -12.87 -5.96
N GLU A 104 20.74 -13.41 -6.36
CA GLU A 104 21.88 -13.67 -5.48
C GLU A 104 22.89 -12.50 -5.41
N THR A 105 22.70 -11.43 -6.17
CA THR A 105 23.64 -10.31 -6.15
C THR A 105 23.26 -9.27 -5.09
N PRO A 106 24.15 -8.90 -4.16
CA PRO A 106 23.87 -7.92 -3.11
C PRO A 106 23.40 -6.57 -3.66
N ILE A 107 23.92 -6.17 -4.82
CA ILE A 107 23.59 -4.89 -5.46
C ILE A 107 22.13 -4.90 -5.97
N ALA A 108 21.71 -5.98 -6.62
CA ALA A 108 20.33 -6.10 -7.11
C ALA A 108 19.34 -6.19 -5.95
N THR A 109 19.69 -6.93 -4.89
CA THR A 109 18.90 -6.99 -3.66
C THR A 109 18.75 -5.60 -3.03
N ALA A 110 19.84 -4.82 -2.93
CA ALA A 110 19.80 -3.45 -2.43
C ALA A 110 18.90 -2.56 -3.29
N PHE A 111 19.00 -2.66 -4.62
CA PHE A 111 18.17 -1.90 -5.54
C PHE A 111 16.69 -2.26 -5.41
N HIS A 112 16.38 -3.55 -5.28
CA HIS A 112 15.02 -4.04 -5.07
C HIS A 112 14.44 -3.55 -3.74
N LEU A 113 15.22 -3.57 -2.67
CA LEU A 113 14.81 -3.04 -1.37
C LEU A 113 14.53 -1.54 -1.42
N VAL A 114 15.39 -0.76 -2.10
CA VAL A 114 15.16 0.68 -2.28
C VAL A 114 13.91 0.95 -3.11
N TYR A 115 13.73 0.21 -4.21
CA TYR A 115 12.52 0.32 -5.04
C TYR A 115 11.26 -0.01 -4.25
N GLN A 116 11.26 -1.11 -3.51
CA GLN A 116 10.14 -1.51 -2.66
C GLN A 116 9.86 -0.48 -1.58
N GLN A 117 10.91 0.08 -0.98
CA GLN A 117 10.81 1.09 0.08
C GLN A 117 10.16 2.40 -0.40
N LEU A 118 10.55 2.86 -1.59
CA LEU A 118 10.11 4.15 -2.12
C LEU A 118 8.87 4.04 -3.01
N GLY A 119 8.76 2.95 -3.77
CA GLY A 119 7.75 2.78 -4.81
C GLY A 119 6.65 1.77 -4.50
N GLY A 120 6.88 0.81 -3.60
CA GLY A 120 5.96 -0.31 -3.39
C GLY A 120 4.56 0.14 -2.95
N TRP A 121 4.47 0.94 -1.91
CA TRP A 121 3.20 1.46 -1.41
C TRP A 121 2.51 2.43 -2.38
N PRO A 122 3.19 3.44 -2.94
CA PRO A 122 2.60 4.27 -4.00
C PRO A 122 2.13 3.47 -5.21
N ALA A 123 2.92 2.51 -5.69
CA ALA A 123 2.52 1.65 -6.81
C ALA A 123 1.26 0.85 -6.50
N TYR A 124 1.15 0.27 -5.30
CA TYR A 124 -0.05 -0.42 -4.86
C TYR A 124 -1.28 0.51 -4.87
N LEU A 125 -1.19 1.70 -4.30
CA LEU A 125 -2.30 2.64 -4.23
C LEU A 125 -2.71 3.19 -5.62
N LEU A 126 -1.74 3.45 -6.49
CA LEU A 126 -1.96 4.06 -7.80
C LEU A 126 -2.37 3.06 -8.88
N THR A 127 -1.94 1.80 -8.78
CA THR A 127 -2.10 0.83 -9.87
C THR A 127 -2.60 -0.54 -9.44
N ASN A 128 -2.79 -0.76 -8.13
CA ASN A 128 -3.17 -2.07 -7.58
C ASN A 128 -2.28 -3.21 -8.12
N VAL A 129 -0.97 -2.96 -8.18
CA VAL A 129 0.03 -3.78 -8.89
C VAL A 129 0.07 -5.26 -8.45
N THR A 130 -0.33 -5.54 -7.22
CA THR A 130 -0.36 -6.90 -6.65
C THR A 130 -1.67 -7.63 -6.83
N GLY A 131 -2.71 -6.95 -7.31
CA GLY A 131 -4.06 -7.48 -7.39
C GLY A 131 -4.59 -7.66 -8.80
N HIS A 132 -5.84 -8.08 -8.87
CA HIS A 132 -6.55 -8.16 -10.14
C HIS A 132 -7.13 -6.80 -10.56
N ASN A 133 -7.21 -6.60 -11.88
CA ASN A 133 -7.67 -5.36 -12.46
C ASN A 133 -9.08 -5.43 -13.07
N PHE A 134 -9.81 -6.57 -13.01
CA PHE A 134 -11.00 -6.75 -13.86
C PHE A 134 -12.14 -7.65 -13.36
N HIS A 135 -12.08 -8.25 -12.16
CA HIS A 135 -12.98 -9.35 -11.80
C HIS A 135 -14.45 -8.99 -11.62
N GLU A 136 -14.79 -7.93 -10.93
CA GLU A 136 -16.19 -7.69 -10.56
C GLU A 136 -17.03 -7.17 -11.73
N ARG A 137 -16.43 -6.50 -12.72
CA ARG A 137 -17.15 -5.99 -13.89
C ARG A 137 -17.52 -7.05 -14.92
N GLN A 138 -16.83 -8.19 -14.93
CA GLN A 138 -17.19 -9.32 -15.82
C GLN A 138 -18.43 -10.08 -15.32
N SER A 139 -18.58 -10.23 -14.01
CA SER A 139 -19.73 -10.92 -13.41
C SER A 139 -21.05 -10.12 -13.55
N GLU A 140 -20.97 -8.80 -13.68
CA GLU A 140 -22.11 -7.91 -13.82
C GLU A 140 -22.54 -7.66 -15.28
N GLY A 141 -21.94 -8.32 -16.26
CA GLY A 141 -22.26 -8.13 -17.68
C GLY A 141 -21.89 -6.74 -18.25
N ARG A 142 -21.18 -5.93 -17.48
CA ARG A 142 -20.74 -4.59 -17.88
C ARG A 142 -19.37 -4.62 -18.54
N GLY A 143 -19.41 -4.93 -19.84
CA GLY A 143 -18.33 -4.61 -20.76
C GLY A 143 -17.09 -5.48 -20.65
N LYS A 144 -16.65 -6.01 -21.78
CA LYS A 144 -15.33 -6.63 -21.95
C LYS A 144 -14.25 -5.65 -21.50
N GLY A 145 -13.76 -5.79 -20.27
CA GLY A 145 -12.68 -5.00 -19.76
C GLY A 145 -11.48 -5.13 -20.70
N LYS A 146 -10.93 -4.02 -21.15
CA LYS A 146 -9.69 -3.99 -21.93
C LYS A 146 -8.63 -4.77 -21.15
N LYS A 147 -8.05 -5.77 -21.80
CA LYS A 147 -6.94 -6.55 -21.26
C LYS A 147 -5.78 -5.63 -20.90
N ASN A 148 -5.40 -5.69 -19.66
CA ASN A 148 -4.09 -5.42 -19.09
C ASN A 148 -3.16 -4.44 -19.80
N GLY A 149 -3.10 -3.22 -19.31
CA GLY A 149 -2.00 -2.29 -19.47
C GLY A 149 -1.81 -1.54 -18.14
N PHE A 150 -0.61 -1.15 -17.86
CA PHE A 150 -0.29 -0.19 -16.82
C PHE A 150 -1.23 1.02 -16.99
N GLY A 151 -2.10 1.29 -16.02
CA GLY A 151 -3.03 2.42 -16.12
C GLY A 151 -4.49 2.09 -16.43
N ASN A 152 -4.97 0.89 -16.16
CA ASN A 152 -6.37 0.45 -16.41
C ASN A 152 -7.46 1.18 -15.57
N GLY A 153 -7.11 2.25 -14.89
CA GLY A 153 -8.03 2.99 -14.01
C GLY A 153 -8.26 2.31 -12.65
N VAL A 154 -7.58 1.19 -12.36
CA VAL A 154 -7.65 0.52 -11.05
C VAL A 154 -6.72 1.22 -10.10
N ASN A 155 -7.29 1.93 -9.14
CA ASN A 155 -6.51 2.66 -8.12
C ASN A 155 -7.37 2.87 -6.87
N HIS A 156 -6.75 3.34 -5.80
CA HIS A 156 -7.40 3.54 -4.51
C HIS A 156 -7.98 4.96 -4.30
N PHE A 157 -7.95 5.82 -5.32
CA PHE A 157 -8.40 7.21 -5.24
C PHE A 157 -9.66 7.50 -6.05
N SER A 158 -9.89 6.76 -7.13
CA SER A 158 -11.05 7.00 -7.98
C SER A 158 -12.30 6.30 -7.45
N PRO A 159 -13.41 7.02 -7.21
CA PRO A 159 -14.71 6.41 -6.90
C PRO A 159 -15.23 5.48 -7.99
N SER A 160 -14.76 5.65 -9.23
CA SER A 160 -15.11 4.80 -10.37
C SER A 160 -14.16 3.62 -10.57
N SER A 161 -13.16 3.45 -9.70
CA SER A 161 -12.25 2.32 -9.75
C SER A 161 -13.00 0.99 -9.63
N PRO A 162 -12.59 -0.06 -10.38
CA PRO A 162 -13.18 -1.39 -10.28
C PRO A 162 -13.11 -2.03 -8.89
N LEU A 163 -12.29 -1.50 -8.00
CA LEU A 163 -12.18 -1.94 -6.62
C LEU A 163 -13.44 -1.66 -5.79
N TYR A 164 -14.30 -0.71 -6.22
CA TYR A 164 -15.38 -0.15 -5.42
C TYR A 164 -16.73 -0.29 -6.10
N GLU A 165 -17.78 -0.32 -5.29
CA GLU A 165 -19.17 -0.21 -5.74
C GLU A 165 -19.61 1.25 -5.74
N ALA A 166 -20.66 1.58 -6.51
CA ALA A 166 -21.19 2.93 -6.56
C ALA A 166 -21.60 3.51 -5.20
N LYS A 167 -22.05 2.64 -4.28
CA LYS A 167 -22.39 3.03 -2.89
C LYS A 167 -21.19 3.54 -2.09
N ASP A 168 -19.98 3.12 -2.44
CA ASP A 168 -18.75 3.44 -1.72
C ASP A 168 -18.17 4.82 -2.13
N ALA A 169 -18.65 5.41 -3.21
CA ALA A 169 -18.09 6.61 -3.83
C ALA A 169 -17.84 7.76 -2.84
N LYS A 170 -18.79 8.02 -1.94
CA LYS A 170 -18.66 9.10 -0.94
C LYS A 170 -17.52 8.83 0.05
N LEU A 171 -17.29 7.57 0.42
CA LEU A 171 -16.22 7.17 1.34
C LEU A 171 -14.85 7.28 0.68
N ILE A 172 -14.76 6.98 -0.63
CA ILE A 172 -13.52 7.16 -1.39
C ILE A 172 -13.14 8.65 -1.43
N VAL A 173 -14.08 9.52 -1.81
CA VAL A 173 -13.87 10.98 -1.80
C VAL A 173 -13.48 11.47 -0.41
N LEU A 174 -14.09 10.96 0.66
CA LEU A 174 -13.73 11.34 2.01
C LEU A 174 -12.27 10.94 2.34
N SER A 175 -11.83 9.78 1.87
CA SER A 175 -10.42 9.37 2.01
C SER A 175 -9.47 10.34 1.31
N ASP A 176 -9.80 10.76 0.09
CA ASP A 176 -8.99 11.71 -0.67
C ASP A 176 -8.94 13.08 0.00
N VAL A 177 -10.05 13.55 0.58
CA VAL A 177 -10.08 14.78 1.39
C VAL A 177 -9.13 14.67 2.58
N GLY A 178 -9.13 13.55 3.30
CA GLY A 178 -8.19 13.32 4.40
C GLY A 178 -6.73 13.40 3.96
N LEU A 179 -6.40 12.80 2.82
CA LEU A 179 -5.05 12.90 2.25
C LEU A 179 -4.68 14.33 1.85
N LEU A 180 -5.61 15.04 1.19
CA LEU A 180 -5.38 16.43 0.80
C LEU A 180 -5.18 17.36 2.02
N MET A 181 -5.92 17.14 3.10
CA MET A 181 -5.73 17.89 4.34
C MET A 181 -4.34 17.63 4.93
N THR A 182 -3.90 16.38 5.00
CA THR A 182 -2.58 16.02 5.49
C THR A 182 -1.49 16.58 4.58
N ALA A 183 -1.60 16.42 3.28
CA ALA A 183 -0.62 16.95 2.33
C ALA A 183 -0.51 18.48 2.42
N SER A 184 -1.65 19.19 2.57
CA SER A 184 -1.69 20.64 2.75
C SER A 184 -1.02 21.08 4.06
N LEU A 185 -1.25 20.34 5.15
CA LEU A 185 -0.61 20.57 6.44
C LEU A 185 0.91 20.37 6.33
N LEU A 186 1.35 19.27 5.71
CA LEU A 186 2.77 18.98 5.52
C LEU A 186 3.45 20.04 4.65
N PHE A 187 2.79 20.49 3.59
CA PHE A 187 3.28 21.59 2.76
C PHE A 187 3.42 22.88 3.57
N TRP A 188 2.42 23.22 4.37
CA TRP A 188 2.45 24.38 5.27
C TRP A 188 3.60 24.29 6.28
N VAL A 189 3.78 23.13 6.92
CA VAL A 189 4.91 22.88 7.85
C VAL A 189 6.25 23.05 7.12
N GLY A 190 6.40 22.44 5.95
CA GLY A 190 7.64 22.57 5.16
C GLY A 190 7.97 24.01 4.77
N LYS A 191 6.94 24.78 4.41
CA LYS A 191 7.08 26.20 4.06
C LYS A 191 7.46 27.08 5.26
N ASN A 192 6.88 26.86 6.43
CA ASN A 192 7.08 27.72 7.60
C ASN A 192 8.30 27.31 8.46
N TYR A 193 8.58 26.00 8.54
CA TYR A 193 9.66 25.47 9.38
C TYR A 193 10.86 24.94 8.59
N GLY A 194 10.75 24.91 7.26
CA GLY A 194 11.81 24.45 6.35
C GLY A 194 11.64 22.99 5.92
N MET A 195 11.89 22.74 4.64
CA MET A 195 11.75 21.40 4.03
C MET A 195 12.71 20.36 4.63
N ALA A 196 13.90 20.77 5.07
CA ALA A 196 14.84 19.86 5.74
C ALA A 196 14.28 19.35 7.07
N ASN A 197 13.62 20.21 7.83
CA ASN A 197 12.96 19.81 9.08
C ASN A 197 11.77 18.88 8.81
N LEU A 198 10.93 19.20 7.83
CA LEU A 198 9.84 18.33 7.41
C LEU A 198 10.35 16.93 7.01
N PHE A 199 11.46 16.88 6.27
CA PHE A 199 12.09 15.63 5.87
C PHE A 199 12.47 14.78 7.08
N VAL A 200 13.12 15.36 8.08
CA VAL A 200 13.56 14.66 9.30
C VAL A 200 12.38 14.35 10.23
N TRP A 201 11.40 15.24 10.35
CA TRP A 201 10.29 15.07 11.30
C TRP A 201 9.20 14.12 10.82
N TYR A 202 9.00 14.04 9.49
CA TYR A 202 7.90 13.27 8.92
C TYR A 202 8.36 12.26 7.86
N ILE A 203 9.12 12.68 6.83
CA ILE A 203 9.43 11.80 5.70
C ILE A 203 10.33 10.63 6.11
N LEU A 204 11.39 10.86 6.89
CA LEU A 204 12.23 9.77 7.37
C LEU A 204 11.49 8.80 8.29
N PRO A 205 10.71 9.23 9.31
CA PRO A 205 9.83 8.34 10.07
C PRO A 205 8.84 7.56 9.18
N TYR A 206 8.24 8.21 8.18
CA TYR A 206 7.33 7.57 7.23
C TYR A 206 8.02 6.46 6.42
N LEU A 207 9.27 6.66 6.00
CA LEU A 207 10.05 5.63 5.33
C LEU A 207 10.32 4.43 6.27
N TRP A 208 10.51 4.64 7.56
CA TRP A 208 10.58 3.54 8.53
C TRP A 208 9.26 2.79 8.65
N VAL A 209 8.11 3.46 8.65
CA VAL A 209 6.79 2.81 8.60
C VAL A 209 6.68 1.90 7.38
N ASN A 210 7.01 2.41 6.19
CA ASN A 210 7.01 1.63 4.96
C ASN A 210 7.96 0.41 5.04
N HIS A 211 9.12 0.59 5.64
CA HIS A 211 10.10 -0.48 5.82
C HIS A 211 9.52 -1.62 6.68
N TRP A 212 8.96 -1.31 7.83
CA TRP A 212 8.40 -2.30 8.73
C TRP A 212 7.21 -3.02 8.10
N LEU A 213 6.29 -2.29 7.48
CA LEU A 213 5.15 -2.88 6.78
C LEU A 213 5.59 -3.75 5.60
N GLY A 214 6.53 -3.28 4.78
CA GLY A 214 7.05 -4.04 3.64
C GLY A 214 7.75 -5.33 4.06
N LYS A 215 8.56 -5.32 5.12
CA LYS A 215 9.18 -6.54 5.68
C LYS A 215 8.15 -7.51 6.25
N TRP A 216 7.17 -7.01 6.97
CA TRP A 216 6.08 -7.82 7.53
C TRP A 216 5.34 -8.57 6.43
N PHE A 217 4.90 -7.88 5.38
CA PHE A 217 4.23 -8.50 4.24
C PHE A 217 5.11 -9.50 3.50
N ALA A 218 6.39 -9.19 3.30
CA ALA A 218 7.33 -10.11 2.64
C ALA A 218 7.60 -11.38 3.48
N CYS A 219 7.69 -11.26 4.81
CA CYS A 219 7.85 -12.41 5.71
C CYS A 219 6.61 -13.31 5.69
N ILE A 220 5.40 -12.73 5.72
CA ILE A 220 4.15 -13.50 5.65
C ILE A 220 4.05 -14.21 4.30
N ALA A 221 4.31 -13.52 3.19
CA ALA A 221 4.27 -14.11 1.86
C ALA A 221 5.24 -15.29 1.69
N ARG A 222 6.44 -15.21 2.28
CA ARG A 222 7.41 -16.33 2.28
C ARG A 222 7.02 -17.44 3.24
N GLY A 223 6.48 -17.12 4.42
CA GLY A 223 6.10 -18.10 5.45
C GLY A 223 4.94 -19.00 5.05
N PHE A 224 4.06 -18.55 4.17
CA PHE A 224 2.94 -19.34 3.66
C PHE A 224 3.25 -20.13 2.38
N GLY A 225 4.50 -20.17 1.91
CA GLY A 225 4.88 -20.94 0.72
C GLY A 225 4.19 -20.45 -0.57
N ILE A 226 3.61 -19.25 -0.58
CA ILE A 226 2.82 -18.70 -1.68
C ILE A 226 3.70 -18.36 -2.90
N LEU A 227 5.03 -18.37 -2.74
CA LEU A 227 5.98 -18.06 -3.81
C LEU A 227 6.47 -19.28 -4.59
N THR A 228 6.05 -20.49 -4.23
CA THR A 228 6.41 -21.71 -4.95
C THR A 228 5.21 -22.60 -5.14
N ILE A 229 4.29 -22.21 -6.00
CA ILE A 229 3.47 -23.20 -6.68
C ILE A 229 4.22 -23.53 -7.96
N ALA A 230 4.97 -24.63 -7.86
CA ALA A 230 5.64 -25.28 -8.98
C ALA A 230 4.66 -25.64 -10.09
#